data_6d0d38aa3c160333a2bc73238fc7c739
#
_entry.id   6d0d38aa3c160333a2bc73238fc7c739
#
_cell.length_a   1.000
_cell.length_b   1.000
_cell.length_c   1.000
_cell.angle_alpha   90.00
_cell.angle_beta   90.00
_cell.angle_gamma   90.00
#
_symmetry.space_group_name_H-M   'P 1'
#
loop_
_entity.id
_entity.type
_entity.pdbx_description
1 polymer ?
#
loop_
_entity_poly.entity_id
_entity_poly.type
_entity_poly.pdbx_seq_one_letter_code
_entity_poly.pdbx_strand_id
1 'polypeptide(L)'
;LVSHIILANCSVEYDGRGLSKLSSGVYLIIIKADSSLQIHTSRLIKPINYMAAGSRIEFDENKIIARNRTEVIKITISEMIHSFSPAEWHDNKIQMLRTEAELVQKLISELKADFPDDEYIEEYDTKSLGLIDLVRIDTSAVYHSYEVKRKKASIANVSQAIRYVEYLSAINMKCVGYIVAPSITGNAMEYAESKHIIVKIIDF
;
A
#
# COMPACT_ATOMS: atom_id res chain seq x y z
N LEU A 1 16.67 5.26 -21.66
CA LEU A 1 15.65 5.75 -22.61
C LEU A 1 15.12 7.10 -22.15
N VAL A 2 14.74 7.98 -23.05
CA VAL A 2 14.00 9.23 -22.70
C VAL A 2 12.54 8.86 -22.56
N SER A 3 11.86 9.46 -21.57
CA SER A 3 10.42 9.25 -21.41
C SER A 3 9.64 9.95 -22.53
N HIS A 4 8.58 9.32 -23.02
CA HIS A 4 7.70 9.85 -24.04
C HIS A 4 6.25 9.83 -23.57
N ILE A 5 5.52 10.90 -23.82
CA ILE A 5 4.07 11.00 -23.63
C ILE A 5 3.46 11.30 -24.99
N ILE A 6 2.62 10.41 -25.46
CA ILE A 6 2.08 10.41 -26.83
C ILE A 6 0.56 10.33 -26.77
N LEU A 7 -0.12 11.23 -27.41
CA LEU A 7 -1.55 11.15 -27.71
C LEU A 7 -1.70 10.88 -29.20
N ALA A 8 -2.28 9.77 -29.56
CA ALA A 8 -2.37 9.36 -30.97
C ALA A 8 -3.65 8.59 -31.28
N ASN A 9 -4.14 8.71 -32.50
CA ASN A 9 -5.09 7.78 -33.08
C ASN A 9 -4.30 6.54 -33.55
N CYS A 10 -4.54 5.40 -32.92
CA CYS A 10 -3.77 4.20 -33.19
C CYS A 10 -4.59 2.93 -32.89
N SER A 11 -4.11 1.81 -33.37
CA SER A 11 -4.56 0.46 -32.96
C SER A 11 -3.44 -0.24 -32.19
N VAL A 12 -3.83 -1.15 -31.29
CA VAL A 12 -2.86 -1.88 -30.46
C VAL A 12 -3.13 -3.37 -30.54
N GLU A 13 -2.08 -4.14 -30.71
CA GLU A 13 -2.08 -5.60 -30.63
C GLU A 13 -1.14 -6.04 -29.52
N TYR A 14 -1.63 -6.90 -28.63
CA TYR A 14 -0.85 -7.50 -27.56
C TYR A 14 -0.84 -9.01 -27.71
N ASP A 15 0.34 -9.59 -27.66
CA ASP A 15 0.59 -11.02 -27.64
C ASP A 15 1.46 -11.36 -26.42
N GLY A 16 0.99 -12.25 -25.54
CA GLY A 16 1.64 -12.62 -24.29
C GLY A 16 0.83 -13.60 -23.48
N ARG A 17 0.47 -13.27 -22.23
CA ARG A 17 -0.41 -14.11 -21.39
C ARG A 17 -1.79 -14.37 -22.01
N GLY A 18 -2.14 -13.65 -23.07
CA GLY A 18 -3.31 -13.77 -23.90
C GLY A 18 -3.11 -12.94 -25.16
N LEU A 19 -4.02 -13.08 -26.10
CA LEU A 19 -4.08 -12.24 -27.30
C LEU A 19 -5.16 -11.17 -27.09
N SER A 20 -4.82 -9.91 -27.31
CA SER A 20 -5.82 -8.84 -27.30
C SER A 20 -5.55 -7.81 -28.37
N LYS A 21 -6.63 -7.14 -28.81
CA LYS A 21 -6.59 -6.10 -29.81
C LYS A 21 -7.46 -4.92 -29.39
N LEU A 22 -6.89 -3.73 -29.45
CA LEU A 22 -7.63 -2.48 -29.36
C LEU A 22 -7.85 -1.94 -30.76
N SER A 23 -9.11 -1.66 -31.07
CA SER A 23 -9.50 -1.04 -32.34
C SER A 23 -8.87 0.35 -32.49
N SER A 24 -8.84 0.89 -33.69
CA SER A 24 -8.42 2.25 -33.93
C SER A 24 -9.20 3.24 -33.06
N GLY A 25 -8.49 4.14 -32.39
CA GLY A 25 -9.04 5.11 -31.48
C GLY A 25 -7.95 6.00 -30.90
N VAL A 26 -8.35 7.04 -30.17
CA VAL A 26 -7.41 7.93 -29.50
C VAL A 26 -6.99 7.36 -28.15
N TYR A 27 -5.70 7.12 -28.00
CA TYR A 27 -5.09 6.58 -26.80
C TYR A 27 -3.96 7.47 -26.31
N LEU A 28 -3.79 7.52 -24.98
CA LEU A 28 -2.62 8.09 -24.32
C LEU A 28 -1.59 7.00 -24.09
N ILE A 29 -0.41 7.14 -24.68
CA ILE A 29 0.71 6.21 -24.56
C ILE A 29 1.77 6.88 -23.70
N ILE A 30 2.21 6.23 -22.64
CA ILE A 30 3.28 6.70 -21.75
C ILE A 30 4.40 5.68 -21.80
N ILE A 31 5.59 6.12 -22.21
CA ILE A 31 6.82 5.35 -22.18
C ILE A 31 7.74 6.01 -21.15
N LYS A 32 8.20 5.26 -20.16
CA LYS A 32 9.05 5.79 -19.10
C LYS A 32 10.53 5.49 -19.36
N ALA A 33 11.41 6.17 -18.64
CA ALA A 33 12.85 6.01 -18.74
C ALA A 33 13.32 4.58 -18.42
N ASP A 34 12.60 3.84 -17.58
CA ASP A 34 12.81 2.44 -17.26
C ASP A 34 12.31 1.46 -18.34
N SER A 35 11.87 1.98 -19.49
CA SER A 35 11.31 1.23 -20.61
C SER A 35 10.00 0.51 -20.29
N SER A 36 9.27 0.92 -19.26
CA SER A 36 7.87 0.54 -19.10
C SER A 36 7.00 1.32 -20.06
N LEU A 37 5.93 0.66 -20.56
CA LEU A 37 4.98 1.26 -21.48
C LEU A 37 3.56 1.08 -20.94
N GLN A 38 2.73 2.12 -21.01
CA GLN A 38 1.35 2.11 -20.58
C GLN A 38 0.46 2.72 -21.66
N ILE A 39 -0.73 2.13 -21.87
CA ILE A 39 -1.73 2.62 -22.79
C ILE A 39 -3.01 2.89 -22.02
N HIS A 40 -3.50 4.12 -22.12
CA HIS A 40 -4.69 4.57 -21.42
C HIS A 40 -5.78 5.02 -22.41
N THR A 41 -7.03 4.80 -22.00
CA THR A 41 -8.21 5.39 -22.62
C THR A 41 -8.62 6.67 -21.90
N SER A 42 -9.66 7.34 -22.37
CA SER A 42 -10.27 8.51 -21.70
C SER A 42 -10.94 8.18 -20.35
N ARG A 43 -11.06 6.91 -20.01
CA ARG A 43 -11.68 6.42 -18.77
C ARG A 43 -10.75 5.39 -18.15
N LEU A 44 -11.03 4.99 -16.91
CA LEU A 44 -10.26 4.04 -16.11
C LEU A 44 -8.99 4.65 -15.50
N ILE A 45 -8.74 4.33 -14.24
CA ILE A 45 -7.55 4.75 -13.50
C ILE A 45 -6.32 3.95 -13.94
N LYS A 46 -6.51 2.64 -14.22
CA LYS A 46 -5.44 1.76 -14.65
C LYS A 46 -5.28 1.77 -16.16
N PRO A 47 -4.05 1.55 -16.68
CA PRO A 47 -3.85 1.38 -18.10
C PRO A 47 -4.66 0.18 -18.61
N ILE A 48 -5.19 0.30 -19.84
CA ILE A 48 -5.92 -0.81 -20.50
C ILE A 48 -4.96 -1.87 -21.01
N ASN A 49 -3.71 -1.48 -21.31
CA ASN A 49 -2.62 -2.37 -21.66
C ASN A 49 -1.29 -1.79 -21.18
N TYR A 50 -0.32 -2.64 -20.84
CA TYR A 50 0.98 -2.18 -20.37
C TYR A 50 2.08 -3.22 -20.60
N MET A 51 3.32 -2.76 -20.64
CA MET A 51 4.54 -3.55 -20.62
C MET A 51 5.38 -3.15 -19.41
N ALA A 52 5.93 -4.13 -18.71
CA ALA A 52 6.76 -3.91 -17.52
C ALA A 52 8.09 -3.20 -17.84
N ALA A 53 8.73 -2.66 -16.83
CA ALA A 53 10.06 -2.07 -16.92
C ALA A 53 11.10 -3.04 -17.50
N GLY A 54 12.12 -2.52 -18.18
CA GLY A 54 13.17 -3.31 -18.81
C GLY A 54 12.77 -3.93 -20.15
N SER A 55 11.64 -3.54 -20.72
CA SER A 55 11.24 -3.97 -22.06
C SER A 55 12.08 -3.28 -23.13
N ARG A 56 12.28 -3.94 -24.26
CA ARG A 56 12.89 -3.32 -25.44
C ARG A 56 11.82 -2.58 -26.21
N ILE A 57 12.01 -1.28 -26.41
CA ILE A 57 11.08 -0.42 -27.16
C ILE A 57 11.75 0.05 -28.43
N GLU A 58 11.09 -0.16 -29.55
CA GLU A 58 11.53 0.23 -30.88
C GLU A 58 10.49 1.16 -31.50
N PHE A 59 10.98 2.23 -32.13
CA PHE A 59 10.17 3.17 -32.89
C PHE A 59 10.48 2.98 -34.38
N ASP A 60 9.45 2.85 -35.17
CA ASP A 60 9.52 2.74 -36.62
C ASP A 60 8.42 3.60 -37.23
N GLU A 61 8.75 4.47 -38.17
CA GLU A 61 7.87 5.46 -38.81
C GLU A 61 6.51 5.74 -38.13
N ASN A 62 5.59 4.77 -38.24
CA ASN A 62 4.25 4.85 -37.68
C ASN A 62 3.94 3.73 -36.66
N LYS A 63 4.98 3.07 -36.11
CA LYS A 63 4.81 1.96 -35.16
C LYS A 63 5.67 2.13 -33.93
N ILE A 64 5.12 1.69 -32.80
CA ILE A 64 5.86 1.47 -31.58
C ILE A 64 5.75 0.00 -31.23
N ILE A 65 6.89 -0.67 -31.06
CA ILE A 65 6.94 -2.08 -30.69
C ILE A 65 7.65 -2.18 -29.34
N ALA A 66 6.92 -2.67 -28.34
CA ALA A 66 7.49 -2.99 -27.03
C ALA A 66 7.51 -4.51 -26.85
N ARG A 67 8.66 -5.06 -26.46
CA ARG A 67 8.81 -6.51 -26.27
C ARG A 67 9.67 -6.86 -25.06
N ASN A 68 9.34 -7.95 -24.41
CA ASN A 68 10.19 -8.65 -23.46
C ASN A 68 10.35 -10.12 -23.87
N ARG A 69 10.73 -11.00 -22.95
CA ARG A 69 10.96 -12.43 -23.25
C ARG A 69 9.69 -13.19 -23.66
N THR A 70 8.52 -12.76 -23.20
CA THR A 70 7.26 -13.51 -23.27
C THR A 70 6.11 -12.71 -23.87
N GLU A 71 6.27 -11.40 -24.05
CA GLU A 71 5.16 -10.51 -24.42
C GLU A 71 5.61 -9.50 -25.48
N VAL A 72 4.69 -9.15 -26.36
CA VAL A 72 4.88 -8.11 -27.39
C VAL A 72 3.64 -7.22 -27.44
N ILE A 73 3.85 -5.91 -27.43
CA ILE A 73 2.85 -4.91 -27.77
C ILE A 73 3.26 -4.24 -29.08
N LYS A 74 2.35 -4.21 -30.04
CA LYS A 74 2.51 -3.48 -31.30
C LYS A 74 1.46 -2.38 -31.37
N ILE A 75 1.89 -1.15 -31.49
CA ILE A 75 1.05 0.03 -31.66
C ILE A 75 1.24 0.52 -33.09
N THR A 76 0.17 0.60 -33.85
CA THR A 76 0.18 1.18 -35.20
C THR A 76 -0.52 2.51 -35.15
N ILE A 77 0.23 3.60 -35.38
CA ILE A 77 -0.23 4.99 -35.31
C ILE A 77 -0.76 5.39 -36.69
N SER A 78 -2.02 5.81 -36.74
CA SER A 78 -2.60 6.40 -37.95
C SER A 78 -2.48 7.93 -37.98
N GLU A 79 -2.47 8.56 -36.79
CA GLU A 79 -2.33 10.00 -36.64
C GLU A 79 -1.68 10.33 -35.28
N MET A 80 -0.61 11.11 -35.31
CA MET A 80 0.04 11.67 -34.11
C MET A 80 -0.64 12.98 -33.76
N ILE A 81 -1.43 12.99 -32.69
CA ILE A 81 -2.13 14.20 -32.25
C ILE A 81 -1.17 15.09 -31.44
N HIS A 82 -0.46 14.48 -30.50
CA HIS A 82 0.50 15.21 -29.66
C HIS A 82 1.60 14.26 -29.16
N SER A 83 2.82 14.77 -29.08
CA SER A 83 3.94 14.02 -28.50
C SER A 83 4.91 14.98 -27.85
N PHE A 84 5.36 14.65 -26.65
CA PHE A 84 6.45 15.37 -26.00
C PHE A 84 7.30 14.44 -25.14
N SER A 85 8.55 14.84 -24.95
CA SER A 85 9.51 14.13 -24.09
C SER A 85 9.97 15.11 -23.03
N PRO A 86 9.60 14.90 -21.74
CA PRO A 86 10.09 15.72 -20.66
C PRO A 86 11.62 15.69 -20.59
N ALA A 87 12.24 16.84 -20.42
CA ALA A 87 13.70 16.95 -20.33
C ALA A 87 14.24 16.36 -19.02
N GLU A 88 13.48 16.47 -17.94
CA GLU A 88 13.86 16.01 -16.60
C GLU A 88 12.69 15.33 -15.89
N TRP A 89 13.01 14.27 -15.16
CA TRP A 89 12.11 13.60 -14.23
C TRP A 89 12.78 13.55 -12.86
N HIS A 90 11.98 13.79 -11.82
CA HIS A 90 12.46 13.63 -10.46
C HIS A 90 12.00 12.28 -9.92
N ASP A 91 12.94 11.35 -9.73
CA ASP A 91 12.70 10.05 -9.11
C ASP A 91 12.69 10.17 -7.57
N ASN A 92 11.82 11.02 -7.07
CA ASN A 92 11.64 11.15 -5.62
C ASN A 92 10.88 9.94 -5.07
N LYS A 93 11.41 9.34 -4.03
CA LYS A 93 10.68 8.33 -3.26
C LYS A 93 9.50 8.99 -2.56
N ILE A 94 8.35 8.32 -2.58
CA ILE A 94 7.20 8.75 -1.79
C ILE A 94 7.62 8.71 -0.32
N GLN A 95 7.65 9.86 0.32
CA GLN A 95 7.85 9.94 1.75
C GLN A 95 6.49 9.74 2.41
N MET A 96 6.31 8.58 3.03
CA MET A 96 5.12 8.30 3.83
C MET A 96 5.22 9.09 5.14
N LEU A 97 4.43 10.16 5.24
CA LEU A 97 4.32 10.93 6.49
C LEU A 97 3.25 10.29 7.39
N ARG A 98 3.55 10.20 8.67
CA ARG A 98 2.63 9.68 9.70
C ARG A 98 2.21 8.21 9.42
N THR A 99 3.16 7.32 9.50
CA THR A 99 2.92 5.87 9.41
C THR A 99 2.42 5.31 10.76
N GLU A 100 1.79 4.13 10.75
CA GLU A 100 1.46 3.41 11.99
C GLU A 100 2.72 3.08 12.78
N ALA A 101 3.83 2.75 12.11
CA ALA A 101 5.12 2.51 12.76
C ALA A 101 5.66 3.74 13.52
N GLU A 102 5.54 4.96 12.95
CA GLU A 102 5.93 6.19 13.66
C GLU A 102 5.07 6.44 14.90
N LEU A 103 3.77 6.10 14.83
CA LEU A 103 2.88 6.20 15.98
C LEU A 103 3.22 5.17 17.06
N VAL A 104 3.62 3.94 16.67
CA VAL A 104 4.14 2.92 17.58
C VAL A 104 5.40 3.42 18.29
N GLN A 105 6.36 4.04 17.58
CA GLN A 105 7.57 4.60 18.18
C GLN A 105 7.25 5.72 19.17
N LYS A 106 6.31 6.60 18.86
CA LYS A 106 5.84 7.63 19.77
C LYS A 106 5.22 7.00 21.03
N LEU A 107 4.35 6.02 20.86
CA LEU A 107 3.71 5.28 21.95
C LEU A 107 4.75 4.60 22.85
N ILE A 108 5.76 3.93 22.26
CA ILE A 108 6.87 3.32 23.02
C ILE A 108 7.61 4.37 23.83
N SER A 109 7.91 5.53 23.24
CA SER A 109 8.62 6.61 23.94
C SER A 109 7.84 7.13 25.14
N GLU A 110 6.51 7.29 25.01
CA GLU A 110 5.63 7.69 26.11
C GLU A 110 5.57 6.60 27.19
N LEU A 111 5.37 5.34 26.79
CA LEU A 111 5.27 4.24 27.73
C LEU A 111 6.58 3.98 28.49
N LYS A 112 7.74 4.12 27.85
CA LYS A 112 9.05 3.97 28.51
C LYS A 112 9.32 5.05 29.53
N ALA A 113 8.75 6.23 29.38
CA ALA A 113 8.86 7.28 30.40
C ALA A 113 8.12 6.91 31.69
N ASP A 114 6.97 6.24 31.57
CA ASP A 114 6.13 5.82 32.69
C ASP A 114 6.53 4.45 33.25
N PHE A 115 7.02 3.54 32.38
CA PHE A 115 7.32 2.13 32.69
C PHE A 115 8.70 1.74 32.13
N PRO A 116 9.80 2.27 32.66
CA PRO A 116 11.15 2.08 32.12
C PRO A 116 11.69 0.64 32.24
N ASP A 117 11.18 -0.13 33.20
CA ASP A 117 11.66 -1.49 33.48
C ASP A 117 10.87 -2.59 32.74
N ASP A 118 9.85 -2.21 31.94
CA ASP A 118 9.05 -3.14 31.18
C ASP A 118 9.72 -3.54 29.85
N GLU A 119 9.40 -4.72 29.35
CA GLU A 119 9.83 -5.18 28.02
C GLU A 119 8.88 -4.70 26.93
N TYR A 120 9.44 -4.35 25.75
CA TYR A 120 8.68 -3.83 24.61
C TYR A 120 9.04 -4.63 23.36
N ILE A 121 8.04 -5.28 22.73
CA ILE A 121 8.18 -6.11 21.53
C ILE A 121 7.31 -5.52 20.44
N GLU A 122 7.95 -5.00 19.40
CA GLU A 122 7.26 -4.52 18.19
C GLU A 122 6.96 -5.70 17.26
N GLU A 123 5.86 -5.61 16.50
CA GLU A 123 5.45 -6.63 15.52
C GLU A 123 5.46 -8.06 16.09
N TYR A 124 4.86 -8.23 17.27
CA TYR A 124 4.81 -9.54 17.93
C TYR A 124 4.05 -10.56 17.06
N ASP A 125 4.75 -11.61 16.61
CA ASP A 125 4.21 -12.63 15.71
C ASP A 125 3.32 -13.64 16.42
N THR A 126 2.02 -13.62 16.13
CA THR A 126 1.04 -14.58 16.65
C THR A 126 1.07 -15.94 15.93
N LYS A 127 1.89 -16.13 14.89
CA LYS A 127 1.97 -17.30 14.01
C LYS A 127 0.71 -17.59 13.17
N SER A 128 -0.47 -17.16 13.59
CA SER A 128 -1.74 -17.50 12.94
C SER A 128 -2.66 -16.32 12.65
N LEU A 129 -2.57 -15.22 13.43
CA LEU A 129 -3.46 -14.07 13.35
C LEU A 129 -2.80 -12.81 12.78
N GLY A 130 -1.52 -12.89 12.44
CA GLY A 130 -0.69 -11.76 12.02
C GLY A 130 0.13 -11.16 13.16
N LEU A 131 0.61 -9.94 12.96
CA LEU A 131 1.46 -9.24 13.90
C LEU A 131 0.64 -8.33 14.82
N ILE A 132 0.97 -8.31 16.11
CA ILE A 132 0.48 -7.30 17.04
C ILE A 132 1.43 -6.12 16.96
N ASP A 133 0.92 -4.91 16.74
CA ASP A 133 1.76 -3.73 16.50
C ASP A 133 2.77 -3.47 17.62
N LEU A 134 2.35 -3.65 18.89
CA LEU A 134 3.21 -3.57 20.06
C LEU A 134 2.70 -4.47 21.19
N VAL A 135 3.60 -5.18 21.83
CA VAL A 135 3.36 -5.85 23.12
C VAL A 135 4.31 -5.29 24.14
N ARG A 136 3.77 -4.81 25.27
CA ARG A 136 4.54 -4.46 26.47
C ARG A 136 4.33 -5.55 27.50
N ILE A 137 5.39 -6.03 28.14
CA ILE A 137 5.34 -7.00 29.23
C ILE A 137 5.78 -6.27 30.49
N ASP A 138 4.89 -6.17 31.47
CA ASP A 138 5.21 -5.54 32.73
C ASP A 138 6.03 -6.43 33.67
N THR A 139 6.53 -5.87 34.74
CA THR A 139 7.34 -6.56 35.74
C THR A 139 6.59 -7.68 36.48
N SER A 140 5.25 -7.74 36.35
CA SER A 140 4.39 -8.81 36.86
C SER A 140 4.06 -9.90 35.81
N ALA A 141 4.73 -9.87 34.66
CA ALA A 141 4.51 -10.71 33.49
C ALA A 141 3.09 -10.62 32.92
N VAL A 142 2.45 -9.46 32.99
CA VAL A 142 1.21 -9.16 32.27
C VAL A 142 1.54 -8.60 30.90
N TYR A 143 0.91 -9.15 29.88
CA TYR A 143 1.05 -8.73 28.49
C TYR A 143 0.04 -7.61 28.18
N HIS A 144 0.51 -6.48 27.71
CA HIS A 144 -0.28 -5.35 27.26
C HIS A 144 -0.20 -5.30 25.74
N SER A 145 -1.25 -5.72 25.06
CA SER A 145 -1.34 -5.81 23.60
C SER A 145 -1.92 -4.52 23.02
N TYR A 146 -1.18 -3.84 22.17
CA TYR A 146 -1.59 -2.57 21.56
C TYR A 146 -1.82 -2.78 20.06
N GLU A 147 -3.03 -2.47 19.61
CA GLU A 147 -3.39 -2.31 18.20
C GLU A 147 -3.40 -0.81 17.88
N VAL A 148 -2.53 -0.36 16.98
CA VAL A 148 -2.29 1.04 16.70
C VAL A 148 -2.86 1.41 15.34
N LYS A 149 -3.62 2.51 15.27
CA LYS A 149 -4.21 3.00 14.02
C LYS A 149 -3.93 4.48 13.83
N ARG A 150 -3.46 4.85 12.65
CA ARG A 150 -3.23 6.26 12.29
C ARG A 150 -4.50 7.04 11.94
N LYS A 151 -5.62 6.34 11.75
CA LYS A 151 -6.94 6.91 11.45
C LYS A 151 -7.92 6.57 12.55
N LYS A 152 -9.11 7.19 12.45
CA LYS A 152 -10.24 6.90 13.33
C LYS A 152 -10.52 5.39 13.42
N ALA A 153 -10.45 4.84 14.63
CA ALA A 153 -10.69 3.42 14.86
C ALA A 153 -12.17 3.04 14.69
N SER A 154 -12.39 1.84 14.18
CA SER A 154 -13.69 1.25 13.88
C SER A 154 -13.93 -0.02 14.69
N ILE A 155 -15.14 -0.58 14.64
CA ILE A 155 -15.46 -1.89 15.24
C ILE A 155 -14.53 -2.99 14.73
N ALA A 156 -14.13 -2.99 13.47
CA ALA A 156 -13.20 -3.97 12.92
C ALA A 156 -11.82 -3.93 13.60
N ASN A 157 -11.34 -2.74 13.95
CA ASN A 157 -10.07 -2.58 14.66
C ASN A 157 -10.18 -3.07 16.11
N VAL A 158 -11.29 -2.77 16.80
CA VAL A 158 -11.56 -3.33 18.14
C VAL A 158 -11.64 -4.86 18.09
N SER A 159 -12.32 -5.42 17.08
CA SER A 159 -12.38 -6.88 16.90
C SER A 159 -10.99 -7.51 16.66
N GLN A 160 -10.07 -6.79 16.03
CA GLN A 160 -8.69 -7.22 15.87
C GLN A 160 -7.97 -7.25 17.22
N ALA A 161 -8.07 -6.20 18.02
CA ALA A 161 -7.50 -6.16 19.36
C ALA A 161 -8.04 -7.28 20.26
N ILE A 162 -9.35 -7.57 20.20
CA ILE A 162 -9.96 -8.68 20.94
C ILE A 162 -9.33 -10.02 20.55
N ARG A 163 -9.18 -10.31 19.25
CA ARG A 163 -8.56 -11.56 18.78
C ARG A 163 -7.13 -11.74 19.29
N TYR A 164 -6.37 -10.67 19.42
CA TYR A 164 -5.02 -10.72 19.97
C TYR A 164 -5.02 -11.03 21.48
N VAL A 165 -5.92 -10.41 22.24
CA VAL A 165 -6.09 -10.75 23.68
C VAL A 165 -6.51 -12.19 23.85
N GLU A 166 -7.47 -12.69 23.07
CA GLU A 166 -7.93 -14.08 23.11
C GLU A 166 -6.79 -15.05 22.77
N TYR A 167 -5.97 -14.74 21.75
CA TYR A 167 -4.81 -15.53 21.38
C TYR A 167 -3.80 -15.62 22.53
N LEU A 168 -3.39 -14.49 23.10
CA LEU A 168 -2.44 -14.47 24.21
C LEU A 168 -2.98 -15.18 25.45
N SER A 169 -4.26 -15.03 25.73
CA SER A 169 -4.93 -15.74 26.83
C SER A 169 -4.98 -17.25 26.61
N ALA A 170 -5.19 -17.70 25.37
CA ALA A 170 -5.21 -19.12 25.02
C ALA A 170 -3.86 -19.83 25.20
N ILE A 171 -2.76 -19.09 25.15
CA ILE A 171 -1.41 -19.58 25.43
C ILE A 171 -0.96 -19.29 26.88
N ASN A 172 -1.93 -19.12 27.79
CA ASN A 172 -1.74 -18.90 29.23
C ASN A 172 -1.02 -17.59 29.62
N MET A 173 -1.10 -16.54 28.79
CA MET A 173 -0.58 -15.21 29.11
C MET A 173 -1.71 -14.36 29.74
N LYS A 174 -1.46 -13.73 30.87
CA LYS A 174 -2.34 -12.65 31.35
C LYS A 174 -2.23 -11.49 30.39
N CYS A 175 -3.33 -11.03 29.81
CA CYS A 175 -3.30 -10.01 28.78
C CYS A 175 -4.33 -8.91 29.01
N VAL A 176 -3.93 -7.66 28.74
CA VAL A 176 -4.80 -6.49 28.64
C VAL A 176 -4.69 -5.93 27.25
N GLY A 177 -5.83 -5.71 26.59
CA GLY A 177 -5.89 -5.20 25.22
C GLY A 177 -6.11 -3.70 25.15
N TYR A 178 -5.43 -3.09 24.20
CA TYR A 178 -5.52 -1.66 23.91
C TYR A 178 -5.78 -1.42 22.43
N ILE A 179 -6.58 -0.40 22.14
CA ILE A 179 -6.64 0.22 20.82
C ILE A 179 -6.11 1.65 20.94
N VAL A 180 -5.16 2.02 20.09
CA VAL A 180 -4.52 3.32 20.07
C VAL A 180 -4.81 3.99 18.75
N ALA A 181 -5.45 5.16 18.79
CA ALA A 181 -5.84 5.88 17.57
C ALA A 181 -6.07 7.37 17.88
N PRO A 182 -6.04 8.28 16.87
CA PRO A 182 -6.36 9.70 17.07
C PRO A 182 -7.84 9.93 17.40
N SER A 183 -8.71 9.00 17.10
CA SER A 183 -10.14 9.02 17.48
C SER A 183 -10.75 7.63 17.28
N ILE A 184 -11.97 7.43 17.79
CA ILE A 184 -12.75 6.19 17.64
C ILE A 184 -14.21 6.51 17.32
N THR A 185 -14.91 5.62 16.61
CA THR A 185 -16.37 5.78 16.39
C THR A 185 -17.14 5.44 17.66
N GLY A 186 -18.35 6.06 17.86
CA GLY A 186 -19.17 5.82 19.05
C GLY A 186 -19.46 4.33 19.27
N ASN A 187 -19.95 3.65 18.24
CA ASN A 187 -20.26 2.20 18.33
C ASN A 187 -19.01 1.34 18.61
N ALA A 188 -17.81 1.77 18.15
CA ALA A 188 -16.57 1.06 18.43
C ALA A 188 -16.11 1.30 19.88
N MET A 189 -16.37 2.48 20.44
CA MET A 189 -16.10 2.78 21.84
C MET A 189 -16.95 1.90 22.77
N GLU A 190 -18.27 1.88 22.55
CA GLU A 190 -19.19 1.02 23.30
C GLU A 190 -18.81 -0.46 23.20
N TYR A 191 -18.39 -0.90 21.99
CA TYR A 191 -17.95 -2.27 21.76
C TYR A 191 -16.64 -2.57 22.52
N ALA A 192 -15.66 -1.66 22.49
CA ALA A 192 -14.40 -1.80 23.22
C ALA A 192 -14.64 -1.92 24.72
N GLU A 193 -15.48 -1.05 25.31
CA GLU A 193 -15.87 -1.09 26.70
C GLU A 193 -16.54 -2.42 27.08
N SER A 194 -17.50 -2.90 26.27
CA SER A 194 -18.18 -4.19 26.48
C SER A 194 -17.25 -5.39 26.47
N LYS A 195 -16.07 -5.26 25.85
CA LYS A 195 -15.04 -6.31 25.70
C LYS A 195 -13.80 -6.04 26.55
N HIS A 196 -13.83 -5.05 27.43
CA HIS A 196 -12.70 -4.67 28.29
C HIS A 196 -11.41 -4.31 27.51
N ILE A 197 -11.57 -3.77 26.29
CA ILE A 197 -10.47 -3.20 25.52
C ILE A 197 -10.32 -1.72 25.90
N ILE A 198 -9.13 -1.34 26.30
CA ILE A 198 -8.82 0.03 26.70
C ILE A 198 -8.57 0.90 25.47
N VAL A 199 -9.23 2.03 25.37
CA VAL A 199 -9.03 2.99 24.28
C VAL A 199 -8.08 4.07 24.71
N LYS A 200 -6.94 4.20 24.02
CA LYS A 200 -5.97 5.30 24.22
C LYS A 200 -6.03 6.22 23.00
N ILE A 201 -6.43 7.47 23.23
CA ILE A 201 -6.38 8.51 22.19
C ILE A 201 -4.99 9.12 22.18
N ILE A 202 -4.39 9.18 20.98
CA ILE A 202 -3.06 9.75 20.77
C ILE A 202 -3.06 10.58 19.48
N ASP A 203 -2.53 11.79 19.55
CA ASP A 203 -2.36 12.66 18.39
C ASP A 203 -0.94 12.54 17.81
N PHE A 204 -0.83 12.74 16.47
CA PHE A 204 0.44 12.80 15.76
C PHE A 204 1.17 14.11 15.98
#